data_56a3f1c35e3726d2110d0b68f46bf156
#
_entry.id   56a3f1c35e3726d2110d0b68f46bf156
#
_cell.length_a   1.000
_cell.length_b   1.000
_cell.length_c   1.000
_cell.angle_alpha   90.00
_cell.angle_beta   90.00
_cell.angle_gamma   90.00
#
_symmetry.space_group_name_H-M   'P 1'
#
loop_
_entity.id
_entity.type
_entity.pdbx_description
1 polymer ?
#
loop_
_entity_poly.entity_id
_entity_poly.type
_entity_poly.pdbx_seq_one_letter_code
_entity_poly.pdbx_strand_id
1 'polypeptide(L)'
;VKTLFICRGSNSIMKKFVERLRENISKIRSRIYMRGPKRLIRDVLITRHSYEAVAEGYASWRSRPWSISRLSSPGNILDLGSGHCINGVEAALKTDSYVVCVDYSINMITIAKMIIFKKDVYGDYVVADMLRTPFRENSFNTILLIASIHHIPEYFIRRITSDLNRILRRRGLIIITIWSWRQSRFVFNLFFNMIKTFLGLLDFPRRFVVKWRSRRGVFERVYYLYSLEEISREIERKNLRILSRGYYSPMKRSSENIYIIALKD
;
A
#
# COMPACT_ATOMS: atom_id res chain seq x y z
N VAL A 1 59.32 28.91 16.63
CA VAL A 1 58.69 29.27 15.33
C VAL A 1 58.52 27.99 14.57
N LYS A 2 57.32 27.40 14.53
CA LYS A 2 56.99 26.24 13.68
C LYS A 2 55.96 26.70 12.65
N THR A 3 56.39 26.74 11.41
CA THR A 3 55.64 27.12 10.23
C THR A 3 54.65 25.99 9.92
N LEU A 4 53.34 26.27 9.99
CA LEU A 4 52.29 25.37 9.55
C LEU A 4 52.20 25.48 8.01
N PHE A 5 52.52 24.38 7.30
CA PHE A 5 52.23 24.23 5.89
C PHE A 5 50.77 23.82 5.73
N ILE A 6 49.93 24.75 5.29
CA ILE A 6 48.56 24.47 4.84
C ILE A 6 48.62 24.00 3.40
N CYS A 7 48.42 22.69 3.16
CA CYS A 7 48.24 22.14 1.82
C CYS A 7 46.98 22.70 1.17
N ARG A 8 47.06 23.74 0.35
CA ARG A 8 45.95 24.29 -0.45
C ARG A 8 45.59 23.46 -1.71
N GLY A 9 46.17 22.27 -1.90
CA GLY A 9 45.99 21.46 -3.12
C GLY A 9 44.85 20.43 -3.08
N SER A 10 44.36 20.03 -1.92
CA SER A 10 43.41 18.89 -1.80
C SER A 10 41.96 19.22 -2.16
N ASN A 11 41.55 20.48 -2.09
CA ASN A 11 40.16 20.89 -2.35
C ASN A 11 39.76 20.82 -3.83
N SER A 12 40.69 21.02 -4.76
CA SER A 12 40.41 21.02 -6.21
C SER A 12 40.22 19.60 -6.76
N ILE A 13 41.05 18.65 -6.29
CA ILE A 13 40.99 17.25 -6.74
C ILE A 13 39.72 16.60 -6.17
N MET A 14 39.42 16.86 -4.91
CA MET A 14 38.20 16.34 -4.27
C MET A 14 36.92 16.94 -4.89
N LYS A 15 36.90 18.23 -5.23
CA LYS A 15 35.79 18.84 -5.97
C LYS A 15 35.60 18.21 -7.34
N LYS A 16 36.67 18.07 -8.15
CA LYS A 16 36.59 17.40 -9.45
C LYS A 16 36.16 15.95 -9.36
N PHE A 17 36.60 15.22 -8.33
CA PHE A 17 36.17 13.85 -8.08
C PHE A 17 34.66 13.79 -7.74
N VAL A 18 34.16 14.64 -6.87
CA VAL A 18 32.74 14.73 -6.50
C VAL A 18 31.87 15.15 -7.69
N GLU A 19 32.33 16.10 -8.53
CA GLU A 19 31.63 16.49 -9.75
C GLU A 19 31.57 15.35 -10.76
N ARG A 20 32.65 14.63 -10.99
CA ARG A 20 32.71 13.45 -11.88
C ARG A 20 31.83 12.30 -11.36
N LEU A 21 31.79 12.09 -10.05
CA LEU A 21 30.86 11.16 -9.41
C LEU A 21 29.40 11.59 -9.63
N ARG A 22 29.07 12.86 -9.47
CA ARG A 22 27.73 13.41 -9.74
C ARG A 22 27.33 13.27 -11.21
N GLU A 23 28.22 13.54 -12.15
CA GLU A 23 27.95 13.35 -13.58
C GLU A 23 27.76 11.89 -13.95
N ASN A 24 28.59 10.98 -13.43
CA ASN A 24 28.45 9.54 -13.66
C ASN A 24 27.16 9.00 -13.01
N ILE A 25 26.84 9.42 -11.81
CA ILE A 25 25.57 9.11 -11.15
C ILE A 25 24.40 9.67 -11.96
N SER A 26 24.50 10.88 -12.51
CA SER A 26 23.47 11.47 -13.37
C SER A 26 23.26 10.68 -14.66
N LYS A 27 24.33 10.23 -15.32
CA LYS A 27 24.29 9.38 -16.52
C LYS A 27 23.73 7.99 -16.24
N ILE A 28 24.10 7.37 -15.13
CA ILE A 28 23.54 6.11 -14.65
C ILE A 28 22.04 6.29 -14.31
N ARG A 29 21.69 7.42 -13.69
CA ARG A 29 20.34 7.82 -13.31
C ARG A 29 19.40 7.98 -14.52
N SER A 30 19.87 8.54 -15.63
CA SER A 30 19.07 8.69 -16.86
C SER A 30 18.85 7.36 -17.60
N ARG A 31 19.78 6.40 -17.48
CA ARG A 31 19.70 5.06 -18.12
C ARG A 31 18.94 4.01 -17.32
N ILE A 32 19.01 4.05 -16.00
CA ILE A 32 18.49 2.96 -15.12
C ILE A 32 17.16 3.32 -14.45
N TYR A 33 16.85 4.61 -14.24
CA TYR A 33 15.67 5.03 -13.48
C TYR A 33 14.71 5.88 -14.30
N MET A 34 13.59 5.30 -14.66
CA MET A 34 12.42 6.10 -15.05
C MET A 34 11.96 6.90 -13.83
N ARG A 35 12.01 8.24 -13.92
CA ARG A 35 11.52 9.15 -12.88
C ARG A 35 10.09 9.57 -13.15
N GLY A 36 9.42 10.02 -12.08
CA GLY A 36 8.10 10.64 -12.20
C GLY A 36 6.97 9.64 -12.54
N PRO A 37 5.91 10.11 -13.20
CA PRO A 37 4.69 9.35 -13.44
C PRO A 37 4.88 7.99 -14.09
N LYS A 38 5.84 7.86 -15.02
CA LYS A 38 6.12 6.59 -15.72
C LYS A 38 6.59 5.49 -14.76
N ARG A 39 7.41 5.82 -13.76
CA ARG A 39 7.85 4.85 -12.75
C ARG A 39 6.70 4.43 -11.85
N LEU A 40 5.86 5.37 -11.45
CA LEU A 40 4.71 5.08 -10.59
C LEU A 40 3.74 4.12 -11.28
N ILE A 41 3.47 4.35 -12.56
CA ILE A 41 2.64 3.45 -13.39
C ILE A 41 3.30 2.06 -13.48
N ARG A 42 4.60 1.99 -13.74
CA ARG A 42 5.33 0.72 -13.79
C ARG A 42 5.21 -0.07 -12.48
N ASP A 43 5.36 0.59 -11.34
CA ASP A 43 5.27 -0.04 -10.02
C ASP A 43 3.89 -0.64 -9.76
N VAL A 44 2.83 0.06 -10.16
CA VAL A 44 1.46 -0.44 -10.10
C VAL A 44 1.27 -1.65 -11.02
N LEU A 45 1.77 -1.59 -12.26
CA LEU A 45 1.66 -2.69 -13.21
C LEU A 45 2.45 -3.94 -12.78
N ILE A 46 3.65 -3.78 -12.22
CA ILE A 46 4.44 -4.88 -11.66
C ILE A 46 3.67 -5.57 -10.54
N THR A 47 3.10 -4.78 -9.62
CA THR A 47 2.33 -5.30 -8.50
C THR A 47 1.07 -6.03 -8.96
N ARG A 48 0.33 -5.47 -9.93
CA ARG A 48 -0.81 -6.13 -10.56
C ARG A 48 -0.43 -7.47 -11.17
N HIS A 49 0.59 -7.48 -12.04
CA HIS A 49 1.05 -8.71 -12.69
C HIS A 49 1.45 -9.77 -11.66
N SER A 50 2.10 -9.35 -10.58
CA SER A 50 2.48 -10.25 -9.50
C SER A 50 1.26 -10.90 -8.84
N TYR A 51 0.24 -10.12 -8.45
CA TYR A 51 -0.98 -10.66 -7.83
C TYR A 51 -1.79 -11.51 -8.79
N GLU A 52 -1.84 -11.16 -10.07
CA GLU A 52 -2.46 -11.99 -11.10
C GLU A 52 -1.80 -13.37 -11.19
N ALA A 53 -0.48 -13.41 -11.18
CA ALA A 53 0.29 -14.66 -11.31
C ALA A 53 0.25 -15.55 -10.06
N VAL A 54 0.13 -14.96 -8.85
CA VAL A 54 0.23 -15.70 -7.59
C VAL A 54 -1.11 -15.90 -6.87
N ALA A 55 -2.23 -15.54 -7.50
CA ALA A 55 -3.55 -15.47 -6.86
C ALA A 55 -3.93 -16.74 -6.08
N GLU A 56 -3.82 -17.92 -6.66
CA GLU A 56 -4.15 -19.20 -6.02
C GLU A 56 -3.27 -19.48 -4.79
N GLY A 57 -1.95 -19.34 -4.95
CA GLY A 57 -1.01 -19.53 -3.85
C GLY A 57 -1.17 -18.49 -2.76
N TYR A 58 -1.52 -17.26 -3.12
CA TYR A 58 -1.80 -16.20 -2.18
C TYR A 58 -3.08 -16.48 -1.39
N ALA A 59 -4.16 -16.87 -2.05
CA ALA A 59 -5.44 -17.19 -1.39
C ALA A 59 -5.31 -18.38 -0.43
N SER A 60 -4.58 -19.41 -0.81
CA SER A 60 -4.27 -20.56 0.05
C SER A 60 -3.45 -20.15 1.28
N TRP A 61 -2.41 -19.34 1.09
CA TRP A 61 -1.58 -18.84 2.18
C TRP A 61 -2.35 -17.89 3.11
N ARG A 62 -3.20 -17.01 2.55
CA ARG A 62 -3.98 -16.00 3.27
C ARG A 62 -5.38 -16.49 3.60
N SER A 63 -5.51 -17.71 4.07
CA SER A 63 -6.81 -18.37 4.30
C SER A 63 -7.62 -17.85 5.50
N ARG A 64 -7.02 -17.03 6.38
CA ARG A 64 -7.68 -16.47 7.56
C ARG A 64 -7.95 -14.99 7.43
N PRO A 65 -9.19 -14.51 7.70
CA PRO A 65 -9.50 -13.10 7.72
C PRO A 65 -8.82 -12.39 8.90
N TRP A 66 -8.58 -11.10 8.77
CA TRP A 66 -8.10 -10.29 9.87
C TRP A 66 -9.26 -9.90 10.79
N SER A 67 -9.08 -10.09 12.10
CA SER A 67 -10.15 -9.83 13.09
C SER A 67 -10.67 -8.38 13.06
N ILE A 68 -9.85 -7.43 12.63
CA ILE A 68 -10.25 -6.03 12.51
C ILE A 68 -11.42 -5.82 11.51
N SER A 69 -11.58 -6.69 10.51
CA SER A 69 -12.70 -6.60 9.56
C SER A 69 -14.06 -6.81 10.24
N ARG A 70 -14.10 -7.48 11.40
CA ARG A 70 -15.31 -7.71 12.20
C ARG A 70 -15.84 -6.44 12.88
N LEU A 71 -15.09 -5.34 12.86
CA LEU A 71 -15.51 -4.03 13.37
C LEU A 71 -16.38 -3.25 12.38
N SER A 72 -16.72 -3.84 11.24
CA SER A 72 -17.61 -3.27 10.23
C SER A 72 -18.99 -2.96 10.78
N SER A 73 -19.59 -1.88 10.31
CA SER A 73 -21.01 -1.57 10.53
C SER A 73 -21.89 -2.32 9.52
N PRO A 74 -23.14 -2.69 9.91
CA PRO A 74 -24.10 -3.31 9.00
C PRO A 74 -24.42 -2.47 7.78
N GLY A 75 -24.85 -3.12 6.69
CA GLY A 75 -25.27 -2.48 5.43
C GLY A 75 -24.36 -2.84 4.25
N ASN A 76 -24.12 -1.89 3.34
CA ASN A 76 -23.25 -2.15 2.19
C ASN A 76 -21.78 -2.04 2.59
N ILE A 77 -21.02 -3.10 2.44
CA ILE A 77 -19.59 -3.18 2.73
C ILE A 77 -18.81 -3.20 1.40
N LEU A 78 -17.82 -2.34 1.26
CA LEU A 78 -16.84 -2.39 0.18
C LEU A 78 -15.51 -2.92 0.71
N ASP A 79 -15.00 -4.03 0.15
CA ASP A 79 -13.62 -4.49 0.35
C ASP A 79 -12.79 -4.05 -0.85
N LEU A 80 -11.99 -3.00 -0.70
CA LEU A 80 -11.25 -2.33 -1.78
C LEU A 80 -9.78 -2.76 -1.78
N GLY A 81 -9.36 -3.37 -2.91
CA GLY A 81 -8.12 -4.13 -2.98
C GLY A 81 -8.26 -5.44 -2.19
N SER A 82 -9.40 -6.09 -2.39
CA SER A 82 -9.88 -7.23 -1.58
C SER A 82 -9.04 -8.49 -1.73
N GLY A 83 -8.23 -8.60 -2.81
CA GLY A 83 -7.69 -9.88 -3.21
C GLY A 83 -8.81 -10.89 -3.42
N HIS A 84 -8.75 -12.02 -2.75
CA HIS A 84 -9.79 -13.05 -2.77
C HIS A 84 -10.97 -12.79 -1.78
N CYS A 85 -11.10 -11.57 -1.31
CA CYS A 85 -12.21 -11.01 -0.51
C CYS A 85 -12.51 -11.71 0.84
N ILE A 86 -11.55 -12.37 1.44
CA ILE A 86 -11.79 -13.11 2.72
C ILE A 86 -12.16 -12.16 3.87
N ASN A 87 -11.64 -10.92 3.88
CA ASN A 87 -11.97 -9.94 4.92
C ASN A 87 -13.36 -9.33 4.72
N GLY A 88 -13.73 -9.03 3.48
CA GLY A 88 -15.07 -8.54 3.14
C GLY A 88 -16.16 -9.57 3.45
N VAL A 89 -15.93 -10.83 3.08
CA VAL A 89 -16.84 -11.95 3.39
C VAL A 89 -16.99 -12.15 4.90
N GLU A 90 -15.88 -12.11 5.66
CA GLU A 90 -15.95 -12.20 7.13
C GLU A 90 -16.73 -11.05 7.75
N ALA A 91 -16.54 -9.82 7.25
CA ALA A 91 -17.29 -8.66 7.70
C ALA A 91 -18.80 -8.81 7.41
N ALA A 92 -19.15 -9.25 6.19
CA ALA A 92 -20.52 -9.46 5.77
C ALA A 92 -21.23 -10.54 6.62
N LEU A 93 -20.58 -11.67 6.84
CA LEU A 93 -21.12 -12.76 7.70
C LEU A 93 -21.34 -12.28 9.13
N LYS A 94 -20.45 -11.44 9.67
CA LYS A 94 -20.55 -10.94 11.04
C LYS A 94 -21.67 -9.94 11.24
N THR A 95 -22.04 -9.20 10.21
CA THR A 95 -22.99 -8.08 10.30
C THR A 95 -24.25 -8.30 9.48
N ASP A 96 -24.43 -9.47 8.89
CA ASP A 96 -25.53 -9.80 7.97
C ASP A 96 -25.68 -8.73 6.87
N SER A 97 -24.62 -8.53 6.10
CA SER A 97 -24.46 -7.39 5.20
C SER A 97 -24.16 -7.80 3.78
N TYR A 98 -24.44 -6.88 2.84
CA TYR A 98 -24.06 -7.02 1.44
C TYR A 98 -22.59 -6.61 1.25
N VAL A 99 -21.79 -7.41 0.54
CA VAL A 99 -20.39 -7.12 0.29
C VAL A 99 -20.09 -6.90 -1.20
N VAL A 100 -19.31 -5.87 -1.51
CA VAL A 100 -18.74 -5.64 -2.84
C VAL A 100 -17.23 -5.81 -2.75
N CYS A 101 -16.71 -6.85 -3.42
CA CYS A 101 -15.29 -7.17 -3.47
C CYS A 101 -14.66 -6.54 -4.71
N VAL A 102 -13.66 -5.70 -4.54
CA VAL A 102 -12.99 -5.01 -5.64
C VAL A 102 -11.51 -5.30 -5.63
N ASP A 103 -11.00 -5.83 -6.72
CA ASP A 103 -9.57 -6.00 -6.93
C ASP A 103 -9.19 -5.73 -8.39
N TYR A 104 -7.93 -5.41 -8.62
CA TYR A 104 -7.38 -5.17 -9.95
C TYR A 104 -7.04 -6.47 -10.70
N SER A 105 -6.88 -7.58 -9.98
CA SER A 105 -6.56 -8.91 -10.51
C SER A 105 -7.85 -9.69 -10.82
N ILE A 106 -7.99 -10.13 -12.07
CA ILE A 106 -9.09 -10.99 -12.49
C ILE A 106 -9.05 -12.33 -11.74
N ASN A 107 -7.86 -12.91 -11.57
CA ASN A 107 -7.68 -14.18 -10.87
C ASN A 107 -8.09 -14.08 -9.39
N MET A 108 -7.78 -12.97 -8.71
CA MET A 108 -8.23 -12.71 -7.34
C MET A 108 -9.76 -12.62 -7.27
N ILE A 109 -10.38 -11.89 -8.18
CA ILE A 109 -11.84 -11.71 -8.23
C ILE A 109 -12.55 -13.04 -8.58
N THR A 110 -11.95 -13.86 -9.43
CA THR A 110 -12.48 -15.21 -9.71
C THR A 110 -12.50 -16.07 -8.44
N ILE A 111 -11.46 -16.02 -7.62
CA ILE A 111 -11.43 -16.74 -6.33
C ILE A 111 -12.42 -16.12 -5.34
N ALA A 112 -12.54 -14.78 -5.30
CA ALA A 112 -13.52 -14.09 -4.45
C ALA A 112 -14.96 -14.53 -4.77
N LYS A 113 -15.32 -14.64 -6.05
CA LYS A 113 -16.61 -15.19 -6.49
C LYS A 113 -16.89 -16.58 -5.89
N MET A 114 -15.91 -17.48 -5.97
CA MET A 114 -16.06 -18.85 -5.43
C MET A 114 -16.24 -18.83 -3.90
N ILE A 115 -15.55 -17.93 -3.18
CA ILE A 115 -15.67 -17.81 -1.73
C ILE A 115 -17.02 -17.25 -1.32
N ILE A 116 -17.51 -16.21 -1.99
CA ILE A 116 -18.83 -15.61 -1.78
C ILE A 116 -19.90 -16.68 -1.93
N PHE A 117 -19.88 -17.42 -3.05
CA PHE A 117 -20.83 -18.50 -3.32
C PHE A 117 -20.76 -19.62 -2.26
N LYS A 118 -19.55 -20.10 -1.96
CA LYS A 118 -19.34 -21.18 -0.97
C LYS A 118 -19.78 -20.81 0.45
N LYS A 119 -19.71 -19.53 0.80
CA LYS A 119 -20.06 -19.01 2.13
C LYS A 119 -21.50 -18.52 2.24
N ASP A 120 -22.25 -18.60 1.14
CA ASP A 120 -23.63 -18.11 1.05
C ASP A 120 -23.78 -16.65 1.51
N VAL A 121 -22.90 -15.79 1.00
CA VAL A 121 -22.88 -14.36 1.31
C VAL A 121 -23.46 -13.59 0.14
N TYR A 122 -24.35 -12.64 0.42
CA TYR A 122 -24.85 -11.73 -0.62
C TYR A 122 -23.78 -10.72 -0.99
N GLY A 123 -23.43 -10.67 -2.28
CA GLY A 123 -22.41 -9.71 -2.72
C GLY A 123 -22.05 -9.76 -4.18
N ASP A 124 -21.34 -8.71 -4.61
CA ASP A 124 -20.75 -8.54 -5.93
C ASP A 124 -19.24 -8.65 -5.91
N TYR A 125 -18.69 -8.95 -7.06
CA TYR A 125 -17.26 -9.03 -7.31
C TYR A 125 -16.91 -8.26 -8.58
N VAL A 126 -16.03 -7.26 -8.45
CA VAL A 126 -15.75 -6.27 -9.48
C VAL A 126 -14.26 -6.17 -9.75
N VAL A 127 -13.87 -6.28 -11.02
CA VAL A 127 -12.50 -5.98 -11.45
C VAL A 127 -12.40 -4.49 -11.71
N ALA A 128 -11.71 -3.75 -10.84
CA ALA A 128 -11.53 -2.31 -11.00
C ALA A 128 -10.24 -1.80 -10.31
N ASP A 129 -9.81 -0.62 -10.75
CA ASP A 129 -8.70 0.11 -10.15
C ASP A 129 -9.21 0.94 -8.96
N MET A 130 -8.59 0.76 -7.78
CA MET A 130 -8.92 1.55 -6.59
C MET A 130 -8.66 3.06 -6.76
N LEU A 131 -7.90 3.47 -7.79
CA LEU A 131 -7.70 4.87 -8.16
C LEU A 131 -8.89 5.45 -8.94
N ARG A 132 -9.82 4.61 -9.42
CA ARG A 132 -10.99 5.00 -10.22
C ARG A 132 -12.16 4.08 -9.91
N THR A 133 -12.70 4.17 -8.70
CA THR A 133 -13.82 3.32 -8.30
C THR A 133 -15.09 3.68 -9.08
N PRO A 134 -15.82 2.68 -9.63
CA PRO A 134 -17.01 2.92 -10.45
C PRO A 134 -18.29 3.09 -9.62
N PHE A 135 -18.18 3.63 -8.40
CA PHE A 135 -19.31 3.72 -7.48
C PHE A 135 -19.86 5.14 -7.36
N ARG A 136 -21.16 5.21 -7.11
CA ARG A 136 -21.86 6.46 -6.81
C ARG A 136 -21.46 6.98 -5.42
N GLU A 137 -21.75 8.24 -5.18
CA GLU A 137 -21.57 8.86 -3.87
C GLU A 137 -22.46 8.18 -2.81
N ASN A 138 -21.99 8.17 -1.57
CA ASN A 138 -22.74 7.67 -0.42
C ASN A 138 -23.34 6.27 -0.62
N SER A 139 -22.54 5.35 -1.22
CA SER A 139 -22.98 3.98 -1.53
C SER A 139 -22.71 2.97 -0.41
N PHE A 140 -21.67 3.19 0.40
CA PHE A 140 -21.18 2.20 1.36
C PHE A 140 -21.29 2.67 2.81
N ASN A 141 -21.69 1.75 3.70
CA ASN A 141 -21.70 1.94 5.15
C ASN A 141 -20.34 1.66 5.77
N THR A 142 -19.60 0.70 5.20
CA THR A 142 -18.22 0.38 5.59
C THR A 142 -17.33 0.24 4.37
N ILE A 143 -16.13 0.78 4.43
CA ILE A 143 -15.07 0.54 3.44
C ILE A 143 -13.87 -0.09 4.14
N LEU A 144 -13.46 -1.25 3.65
CA LEU A 144 -12.27 -1.98 4.09
C LEU A 144 -11.14 -1.74 3.11
N LEU A 145 -9.95 -1.41 3.62
CA LEU A 145 -8.68 -1.39 2.89
C LEU A 145 -7.66 -2.22 3.69
N ILE A 146 -7.84 -3.53 3.69
CA ILE A 146 -7.03 -4.44 4.52
C ILE A 146 -5.77 -4.86 3.78
N ALA A 147 -4.63 -4.32 4.18
CA ALA A 147 -3.32 -4.58 3.59
C ALA A 147 -3.28 -4.32 2.07
N SER A 148 -3.93 -3.26 1.59
CA SER A 148 -4.04 -2.91 0.16
C SER A 148 -3.42 -1.56 -0.19
N ILE A 149 -3.66 -0.51 0.59
CA ILE A 149 -3.27 0.88 0.26
C ILE A 149 -1.75 1.10 0.15
N HIS A 150 -0.93 0.24 0.75
CA HIS A 150 0.53 0.34 0.63
C HIS A 150 1.08 -0.07 -0.75
N HIS A 151 0.23 -0.51 -1.67
CA HIS A 151 0.59 -0.69 -3.08
C HIS A 151 0.47 0.59 -3.89
N ILE A 152 -0.09 1.64 -3.30
CA ILE A 152 -0.35 2.90 -3.97
C ILE A 152 0.79 3.87 -3.69
N PRO A 153 1.38 4.47 -4.74
CA PRO A 153 2.37 5.53 -4.58
C PRO A 153 1.81 6.75 -3.84
N GLU A 154 2.65 7.43 -3.06
CA GLU A 154 2.31 8.62 -2.27
C GLU A 154 1.56 9.68 -3.09
N TYR A 155 1.97 9.89 -4.33
CA TYR A 155 1.35 10.83 -5.25
C TYR A 155 -0.16 10.63 -5.41
N PHE A 156 -0.65 9.39 -5.31
CA PHE A 156 -2.07 9.05 -5.51
C PHE A 156 -2.88 8.94 -4.21
N ILE A 157 -2.27 9.03 -3.03
CA ILE A 157 -2.97 8.85 -1.75
C ILE A 157 -4.10 9.85 -1.58
N ARG A 158 -3.86 11.13 -1.91
CA ARG A 158 -4.90 12.18 -1.83
C ARG A 158 -6.10 11.90 -2.72
N ARG A 159 -5.88 11.29 -3.88
CA ARG A 159 -6.95 10.92 -4.80
C ARG A 159 -7.80 9.80 -4.20
N ILE A 160 -7.16 8.75 -3.68
CA ILE A 160 -7.87 7.64 -3.04
C ILE A 160 -8.67 8.15 -1.85
N THR A 161 -8.08 8.89 -0.92
CA THR A 161 -8.79 9.38 0.26
C THR A 161 -9.97 10.29 -0.09
N SER A 162 -9.86 11.07 -1.18
CA SER A 162 -11.00 11.84 -1.70
C SER A 162 -12.12 10.94 -2.23
N ASP A 163 -11.78 9.89 -2.96
CA ASP A 163 -12.76 8.95 -3.51
C ASP A 163 -13.43 8.13 -2.40
N LEU A 164 -12.66 7.69 -1.40
CA LEU A 164 -13.21 7.03 -0.21
C LEU A 164 -14.24 7.90 0.50
N ASN A 165 -13.93 9.18 0.73
CA ASN A 165 -14.89 10.11 1.34
C ASN A 165 -16.14 10.29 0.47
N ARG A 166 -16.00 10.35 -0.85
CA ARG A 166 -17.12 10.51 -1.78
C ARG A 166 -18.08 9.32 -1.71
N ILE A 167 -17.58 8.08 -1.77
CA ILE A 167 -18.39 6.87 -1.85
C ILE A 167 -18.90 6.38 -0.49
N LEU A 168 -18.30 6.83 0.62
CA LEU A 168 -18.72 6.50 1.96
C LEU A 168 -19.97 7.29 2.34
N ARG A 169 -20.95 6.65 2.98
CA ARG A 169 -22.14 7.31 3.54
C ARG A 169 -21.78 8.18 4.75
N ARG A 170 -22.61 9.14 5.07
CA ARG A 170 -22.56 9.81 6.38
C ARG A 170 -22.70 8.77 7.49
N ARG A 171 -21.94 8.91 8.57
CA ARG A 171 -21.80 7.94 9.66
C ARG A 171 -21.26 6.58 9.21
N GLY A 172 -20.68 6.51 8.00
CA GLY A 172 -20.00 5.30 7.53
C GLY A 172 -18.60 5.18 8.09
N LEU A 173 -18.08 3.94 8.14
CA LEU A 173 -16.76 3.61 8.68
C LEU A 173 -15.76 3.32 7.57
N ILE A 174 -14.53 3.74 7.77
CA ILE A 174 -13.37 3.26 7.00
C ILE A 174 -12.45 2.49 7.94
N ILE A 175 -12.04 1.30 7.54
CA ILE A 175 -11.09 0.46 8.27
C ILE A 175 -9.90 0.21 7.37
N ILE A 176 -8.75 0.75 7.73
CA ILE A 176 -7.50 0.67 6.94
C ILE A 176 -6.48 -0.12 7.73
N THR A 177 -5.77 -1.02 7.06
CA THR A 177 -4.52 -1.58 7.58
C THR A 177 -3.40 -1.47 6.55
N ILE A 178 -2.20 -1.14 7.02
CA ILE A 178 -1.01 -0.90 6.19
C ILE A 178 0.18 -1.63 6.81
N TRP A 179 1.03 -2.23 5.99
CA TRP A 179 2.29 -2.75 6.48
C TRP A 179 3.19 -1.64 7.01
N SER A 180 3.67 -1.81 8.23
CA SER A 180 4.59 -0.86 8.86
C SER A 180 6.02 -1.04 8.36
N TRP A 181 6.72 0.07 8.12
CA TRP A 181 8.16 0.07 7.85
C TRP A 181 9.00 -0.38 9.07
N ARG A 182 8.39 -0.39 10.27
CA ARG A 182 9.02 -0.87 11.52
C ARG A 182 9.25 -2.39 11.57
N GLN A 183 8.69 -3.15 10.61
CA GLN A 183 8.99 -4.57 10.51
C GLN A 183 10.49 -4.78 10.27
N SER A 184 11.13 -5.68 11.01
CA SER A 184 12.58 -5.90 11.00
C SER A 184 13.18 -6.07 9.59
N ARG A 185 12.44 -6.73 8.69
CA ARG A 185 12.84 -6.92 7.28
C ARG A 185 12.98 -5.62 6.47
N PHE A 186 12.37 -4.51 6.91
CA PHE A 186 12.43 -3.24 6.20
C PHE A 186 13.42 -2.26 6.82
N VAL A 187 13.67 -2.35 8.13
CA VAL A 187 14.50 -1.38 8.87
C VAL A 187 15.91 -1.29 8.28
N PHE A 188 16.56 -2.43 8.03
CA PHE A 188 17.91 -2.45 7.47
C PHE A 188 17.94 -1.84 6.06
N ASN A 189 17.01 -2.22 5.22
CA ASN A 189 16.91 -1.71 3.84
C ASN A 189 16.52 -0.22 3.79
N LEU A 190 15.82 0.28 4.81
CA LEU A 190 15.44 1.70 4.90
C LEU A 190 16.68 2.60 4.95
N PHE A 191 17.70 2.24 5.72
CA PHE A 191 18.95 3.00 5.80
C PHE A 191 19.59 3.16 4.42
N PHE A 192 19.74 2.10 3.64
CA PHE A 192 20.26 2.18 2.27
C PHE A 192 19.35 2.97 1.33
N ASN A 193 18.04 2.86 1.50
CA ASN A 193 17.09 3.63 0.72
C ASN A 193 17.16 5.13 1.04
N MET A 194 17.40 5.51 2.29
CA MET A 194 17.63 6.91 2.67
C MET A 194 18.87 7.48 1.98
N ILE A 195 19.98 6.74 1.96
CA ILE A 195 21.19 7.13 1.20
C ILE A 195 20.86 7.29 -0.28
N LYS A 196 20.17 6.32 -0.88
CA LYS A 196 19.74 6.41 -2.29
C LYS A 196 18.85 7.62 -2.56
N THR A 197 17.97 7.97 -1.62
CA THR A 197 17.11 9.15 -1.74
C THR A 197 17.93 10.44 -1.65
N PHE A 198 18.87 10.51 -0.71
CA PHE A 198 19.79 11.65 -0.59
C PHE A 198 20.62 11.84 -1.86
N LEU A 199 21.12 10.75 -2.45
CA LEU A 199 21.82 10.77 -3.74
C LEU A 199 20.88 11.01 -4.93
N GLY A 200 19.58 11.13 -4.68
CA GLY A 200 18.53 11.32 -5.67
C GLY A 200 18.33 10.12 -6.60
N LEU A 201 18.74 8.92 -6.19
CA LEU A 201 18.53 7.66 -6.91
C LEU A 201 17.15 7.06 -6.63
N LEU A 202 16.48 7.51 -5.57
CA LEU A 202 15.16 7.08 -5.15
C LEU A 202 14.33 8.30 -4.75
N ASP A 203 13.06 8.38 -5.17
CA ASP A 203 12.20 9.53 -4.86
C ASP A 203 11.50 9.38 -3.49
N PHE A 204 11.32 8.14 -3.04
CA PHE A 204 10.65 7.85 -1.77
C PHE A 204 11.42 6.76 -0.99
N PRO A 205 12.00 7.09 0.20
CA PRO A 205 12.90 6.18 0.92
C PRO A 205 12.21 4.91 1.41
N ARG A 206 10.91 4.96 1.63
CA ARG A 206 10.10 3.82 2.08
C ARG A 206 9.41 3.07 0.95
N ARG A 207 9.97 3.13 -0.26
CA ARG A 207 9.62 2.29 -1.39
C ARG A 207 10.44 1.00 -1.35
N PHE A 208 9.76 -0.14 -1.28
CA PHE A 208 10.39 -1.46 -1.22
C PHE A 208 9.88 -2.37 -2.32
N VAL A 209 10.76 -3.20 -2.85
CA VAL A 209 10.40 -4.31 -3.74
C VAL A 209 10.41 -5.59 -2.92
N VAL A 210 9.25 -6.24 -2.83
CA VAL A 210 9.07 -7.48 -2.08
C VAL A 210 8.85 -8.63 -3.05
N LYS A 211 9.73 -9.62 -2.99
CA LYS A 211 9.67 -10.80 -3.85
C LYS A 211 8.74 -11.86 -3.27
N TRP A 212 7.93 -12.45 -4.13
CA TRP A 212 7.15 -13.64 -3.85
C TRP A 212 7.69 -14.79 -4.67
N ARG A 213 8.12 -15.85 -3.98
CA ARG A 213 8.58 -17.09 -4.64
C ARG A 213 7.42 -18.07 -4.71
N SER A 214 7.08 -18.51 -5.90
CA SER A 214 6.07 -19.54 -6.16
C SER A 214 6.64 -20.63 -7.07
N ARG A 215 5.90 -21.72 -7.28
CA ARG A 215 6.27 -22.75 -8.26
C ARG A 215 6.35 -22.19 -9.69
N ARG A 216 5.64 -21.11 -9.99
CA ARG A 216 5.60 -20.43 -11.30
C ARG A 216 6.74 -19.40 -11.50
N GLY A 217 7.61 -19.21 -10.51
CA GLY A 217 8.71 -18.25 -10.57
C GLY A 217 8.75 -17.26 -9.43
N VAL A 218 9.55 -16.20 -9.61
CA VAL A 218 9.71 -15.10 -8.65
C VAL A 218 9.01 -13.88 -9.18
N PHE A 219 8.05 -13.37 -8.42
CA PHE A 219 7.24 -12.20 -8.75
C PHE A 219 7.54 -11.06 -7.78
N GLU A 220 7.51 -9.83 -8.27
CA GLU A 220 7.84 -8.64 -7.49
C GLU A 220 6.58 -7.82 -7.19
N ARG A 221 6.47 -7.31 -5.98
CA ARG A 221 5.43 -6.37 -5.56
C ARG A 221 6.09 -5.13 -4.99
N VAL A 222 5.61 -3.98 -5.37
CA VAL A 222 6.13 -2.71 -4.88
C VAL A 222 5.27 -2.22 -3.72
N TYR A 223 5.93 -1.87 -2.61
CA TYR A 223 5.32 -1.37 -1.40
C TYR A 223 5.80 0.05 -1.12
N TYR A 224 4.86 0.91 -0.80
CA TYR A 224 5.07 2.25 -0.27
C TYR A 224 4.63 2.26 1.18
N LEU A 225 5.60 2.21 2.10
CA LEU A 225 5.31 2.05 3.53
C LEU A 225 5.18 3.44 4.16
N TYR A 226 3.97 3.78 4.51
CA TYR A 226 3.61 5.05 5.14
C TYR A 226 3.84 5.01 6.65
N SER A 227 3.99 6.18 7.28
CA SER A 227 3.89 6.30 8.73
C SER A 227 2.43 6.42 9.17
N LEU A 228 2.17 6.16 10.45
CA LEU A 228 0.84 6.33 11.02
C LEU A 228 0.37 7.78 10.88
N GLU A 229 1.27 8.73 11.11
CA GLU A 229 0.99 10.17 11.06
C GLU A 229 0.68 10.66 9.65
N GLU A 230 1.37 10.13 8.63
CA GLU A 230 1.13 10.51 7.24
C GLU A 230 -0.27 10.12 6.78
N ILE A 231 -0.65 8.86 7.00
CA ILE A 231 -1.98 8.40 6.60
C ILE A 231 -3.07 9.04 7.45
N SER A 232 -2.84 9.21 8.76
CA SER A 232 -3.80 9.90 9.62
C SER A 232 -4.10 11.32 9.12
N ARG A 233 -3.07 12.10 8.78
CA ARG A 233 -3.24 13.45 8.22
C ARG A 233 -4.02 13.45 6.90
N GLU A 234 -3.80 12.48 6.02
CA GLU A 234 -4.53 12.42 4.75
C GLU A 234 -6.00 12.03 4.96
N ILE A 235 -6.32 11.22 5.96
CA ILE A 235 -7.70 10.88 6.35
C ILE A 235 -8.41 12.11 6.95
N GLU A 236 -7.79 12.79 7.91
CA GLU A 236 -8.35 13.97 8.59
C GLU A 236 -8.58 15.15 7.63
N ARG A 237 -7.69 15.35 6.64
CA ARG A 237 -7.86 16.35 5.56
C ARG A 237 -9.13 16.18 4.72
N LYS A 238 -9.79 15.03 4.81
CA LYS A 238 -11.01 14.71 4.07
C LYS A 238 -12.26 14.72 4.95
N ASN A 239 -12.20 15.39 6.10
CA ASN A 239 -13.30 15.45 7.08
C ASN A 239 -13.74 14.05 7.53
N LEU A 240 -12.78 13.13 7.62
CA LEU A 240 -12.96 11.80 8.18
C LEU A 240 -12.39 11.81 9.59
N ARG A 241 -13.23 11.67 10.59
CA ARG A 241 -12.83 11.70 12.00
C ARG A 241 -12.23 10.36 12.42
N ILE A 242 -10.99 10.36 12.84
CA ILE A 242 -10.32 9.15 13.32
C ILE A 242 -10.90 8.77 14.70
N LEU A 243 -11.48 7.57 14.77
CA LEU A 243 -12.00 6.98 16.01
C LEU A 243 -10.92 6.22 16.78
N SER A 244 -10.05 5.52 16.04
CA SER A 244 -8.96 4.73 16.63
C SER A 244 -7.84 4.57 15.61
N ARG A 245 -6.60 4.61 16.10
CA ARG A 245 -5.41 4.36 15.27
C ARG A 245 -4.28 3.78 16.12
N GLY A 246 -3.39 3.05 15.50
CA GLY A 246 -2.24 2.47 16.18
C GLY A 246 -1.58 1.36 15.39
N TYR A 247 -0.93 0.47 16.10
CA TYR A 247 -0.25 -0.69 15.53
C TYR A 247 -1.04 -1.97 15.83
N TYR A 248 -1.08 -2.87 14.85
CA TYR A 248 -1.88 -4.08 14.88
C TYR A 248 -1.07 -5.27 14.37
N SER A 249 -1.15 -6.39 15.07
CA SER A 249 -0.55 -7.65 14.67
C SER A 249 -1.62 -8.74 14.56
N PRO A 250 -2.03 -9.13 13.35
CA PRO A 250 -3.12 -10.12 13.19
C PRO A 250 -2.74 -11.53 13.66
N MET A 251 -1.46 -11.83 13.81
CA MET A 251 -0.96 -13.18 14.14
C MET A 251 -0.04 -13.23 15.37
N LYS A 252 -0.05 -12.22 16.24
CA LYS A 252 0.83 -12.11 17.43
C LYS A 252 2.34 -12.35 17.12
N ARG A 253 2.76 -12.16 15.87
CA ARG A 253 4.17 -12.18 15.44
C ARG A 253 4.70 -10.76 15.40
N SER A 254 6.02 -10.57 15.35
CA SER A 254 6.70 -9.27 15.35
C SER A 254 6.37 -8.33 14.17
N SER A 255 5.45 -8.72 13.29
CA SER A 255 5.01 -7.92 12.14
C SER A 255 3.97 -6.91 12.58
N GLU A 256 4.40 -5.69 12.83
CA GLU A 256 3.49 -4.60 13.13
C GLU A 256 2.89 -4.05 11.84
N ASN A 257 1.56 -3.93 11.84
CA ASN A 257 0.82 -3.20 10.82
C ASN A 257 0.22 -1.96 11.47
N ILE A 258 0.12 -0.89 10.73
CA ILE A 258 -0.65 0.28 11.12
C ILE A 258 -2.13 -0.06 10.90
N TYR A 259 -3.01 0.38 11.80
CA TYR A 259 -4.44 0.42 11.56
C TYR A 259 -5.00 1.82 11.81
N ILE A 260 -6.06 2.16 11.08
CA ILE A 260 -6.86 3.37 11.27
C ILE A 260 -8.32 2.98 11.08
N ILE A 261 -9.16 3.41 12.03
CA ILE A 261 -10.61 3.35 11.94
C ILE A 261 -11.11 4.79 11.97
N ALA A 262 -11.83 5.20 10.93
CA ALA A 262 -12.34 6.55 10.79
C ALA A 262 -13.81 6.56 10.42
N LEU A 263 -14.51 7.62 10.81
CA LEU A 263 -15.93 7.85 10.58
C LEU A 263 -16.10 9.07 9.68
N LYS A 264 -17.04 9.03 8.76
CA LYS A 264 -17.50 10.20 8.02
C LYS A 264 -18.59 10.88 8.84
N ASP A 265 -18.36 12.13 9.25
CA ASP A 265 -19.34 12.94 9.96
C ASP A 265 -20.53 13.37 9.08
#